data_d00a5a1d8e03bad181b61a6bae365d71
#
_entry.id   d00a5a1d8e03bad181b61a6bae365d71
#
_cell.length_a   1.000
_cell.length_b   1.000
_cell.length_c   1.000
_cell.angle_alpha   90.00
_cell.angle_beta   90.00
_cell.angle_gamma   90.00
#
_symmetry.space_group_name_H-M   'P 1'
#
loop_
_entity.id
_entity.type
_entity.pdbx_description
1 polymer ?
#
loop_
_entity_poly.entity_id
_entity_poly.type
_entity_poly.pdbx_seq_one_letter_code
_entity_poly.pdbx_strand_id
1 'polypeptide(L)'
;MIDAVGLLCYNDIIDIWKGRMKGMEREDMKKILEIGVMLSSERDLNRLLEQILSCVMELAHCDGGTLYLLDGDKLHFKIMRNDTLKTYDGGDGQDPKLPPVPLARGNVCALALLENRTICIDDVRNCREYDLSGPIRYDEMTGYRTKSMLVVPMHNRKGEEIGVLQLINALDGEGNVCAFGQDMALVLESIASQAAITIQNVRYMEEIKGLFRSFVMVMSSAIDKRTPYNGSHTRHMAEYGSRFIDYLNCLAQKDGRREPFSPIHKDEFLMSVWLHDIGKLVTPLEVMNKVARLLPAQQAEFTHRMEVIRLQAEIAGLKGEITKEERERQIRRAYEVEKLVGQVNGTGFITDEKLEELRRLGEETYVG
;
A
#
# COMPACT_ATOMS: atom_id res chain seq x y z
N MET A 1 39.96 -9.88 -17.67
CA MET A 1 40.70 -10.49 -16.52
C MET A 1 39.82 -10.55 -15.25
N ILE A 2 38.51 -10.24 -15.36
CA ILE A 2 37.54 -10.30 -14.24
C ILE A 2 36.69 -11.60 -14.29
N ASP A 3 36.64 -12.25 -15.48
CA ASP A 3 35.75 -13.40 -15.68
C ASP A 3 36.30 -14.78 -15.21
N ALA A 4 37.61 -14.91 -15.02
CA ALA A 4 38.18 -16.19 -14.59
C ALA A 4 38.13 -16.44 -13.08
N VAL A 5 38.19 -15.40 -12.26
CA VAL A 5 38.12 -15.52 -10.80
C VAL A 5 36.70 -15.77 -10.32
N GLY A 6 35.69 -15.18 -11.00
CA GLY A 6 34.28 -15.40 -10.71
C GLY A 6 33.80 -16.82 -11.04
N LEU A 7 34.32 -17.44 -12.12
CA LEU A 7 33.97 -18.82 -12.50
C LEU A 7 34.59 -19.87 -11.57
N LEU A 8 35.83 -19.63 -11.08
CA LEU A 8 36.45 -20.52 -10.10
C LEU A 8 35.71 -20.56 -8.76
N CYS A 9 35.30 -19.42 -8.23
CA CYS A 9 34.47 -19.36 -7.00
C CYS A 9 33.07 -20.02 -7.20
N TYR A 10 32.49 -19.91 -8.39
CA TYR A 10 31.17 -20.50 -8.66
C TYR A 10 31.23 -22.02 -8.75
N ASN A 11 32.25 -22.59 -9.40
CA ASN A 11 32.43 -24.04 -9.53
C ASN A 11 32.89 -24.67 -8.19
N ASP A 12 33.72 -23.98 -7.39
CA ASP A 12 34.10 -24.44 -6.06
C ASP A 12 32.91 -24.44 -5.11
N ILE A 13 32.04 -23.44 -5.19
CA ILE A 13 30.78 -23.41 -4.42
C ILE A 13 29.86 -24.56 -4.87
N ILE A 14 29.72 -24.82 -6.15
CA ILE A 14 28.91 -25.93 -6.68
C ILE A 14 29.50 -27.29 -6.23
N ASP A 15 30.79 -27.46 -6.22
CA ASP A 15 31.42 -28.73 -5.85
C ASP A 15 31.42 -28.96 -4.32
N ILE A 16 31.53 -27.91 -3.52
CA ILE A 16 31.27 -27.93 -2.06
C ILE A 16 29.81 -28.28 -1.80
N TRP A 17 28.88 -27.70 -2.56
CA TRP A 17 27.44 -28.02 -2.48
C TRP A 17 27.15 -29.46 -2.90
N LYS A 18 27.69 -29.92 -4.02
CA LYS A 18 27.54 -31.31 -4.48
C LYS A 18 28.16 -32.34 -3.53
N GLY A 19 29.26 -31.98 -2.86
CA GLY A 19 29.89 -32.83 -1.85
C GLY A 19 29.09 -32.98 -0.56
N ARG A 20 28.43 -31.89 -0.13
CA ARG A 20 27.57 -31.85 1.06
C ARG A 20 26.15 -32.42 0.84
N MET A 21 25.65 -32.38 -0.40
CA MET A 21 24.29 -32.82 -0.76
C MET A 21 24.23 -34.29 -1.28
N LYS A 22 25.21 -35.10 -1.00
CA LYS A 22 25.24 -36.53 -1.40
C LYS A 22 24.11 -37.39 -0.82
N GLY A 23 23.31 -36.88 0.13
CA GLY A 23 22.17 -37.55 0.76
C GLY A 23 20.81 -36.96 0.44
N MET A 24 20.73 -35.82 -0.31
CA MET A 24 19.48 -35.15 -0.62
C MET A 24 18.87 -35.70 -1.89
N GLU A 25 17.61 -36.11 -1.84
CA GLU A 25 16.90 -36.63 -3.00
C GLU A 25 16.61 -35.53 -4.02
N ARG A 26 16.46 -35.92 -5.29
CA ARG A 26 16.14 -34.99 -6.40
C ARG A 26 14.84 -34.21 -6.15
N GLU A 27 13.96 -34.77 -5.34
CA GLU A 27 12.67 -34.19 -4.97
C GLU A 27 12.83 -33.03 -3.99
N ASP A 28 13.72 -33.16 -3.02
CA ASP A 28 14.04 -32.09 -2.05
C ASP A 28 14.65 -30.86 -2.73
N MET A 29 15.54 -31.10 -3.73
CA MET A 29 16.11 -30.02 -4.54
C MET A 29 15.04 -29.26 -5.30
N LYS A 30 14.05 -29.96 -5.86
CA LYS A 30 12.93 -29.34 -6.55
C LYS A 30 12.09 -28.50 -5.60
N LYS A 31 11.80 -29.01 -4.42
CA LYS A 31 11.08 -28.26 -3.37
C LYS A 31 11.80 -26.98 -2.95
N ILE A 32 13.12 -27.01 -2.76
CA ILE A 32 13.91 -25.82 -2.43
C ILE A 32 13.81 -24.75 -3.52
N LEU A 33 13.86 -25.16 -4.79
CA LEU A 33 13.69 -24.22 -5.92
C LEU A 33 12.27 -23.65 -5.96
N GLU A 34 11.24 -24.46 -5.72
CA GLU A 34 9.85 -24.03 -5.64
C GLU A 34 9.64 -23.02 -4.50
N ILE A 35 10.24 -23.25 -3.32
CA ILE A 35 10.25 -22.29 -2.21
C ILE A 35 10.89 -20.97 -2.62
N GLY A 36 12.03 -20.99 -3.33
CA GLY A 36 12.69 -19.79 -3.81
C GLY A 36 11.82 -18.96 -4.77
N VAL A 37 11.10 -19.62 -5.68
CA VAL A 37 10.16 -18.97 -6.61
C VAL A 37 8.96 -18.39 -5.83
N MET A 38 8.39 -19.14 -4.92
CA MET A 38 7.27 -18.72 -4.07
C MET A 38 7.64 -17.50 -3.24
N LEU A 39 8.78 -17.52 -2.54
CA LEU A 39 9.29 -16.40 -1.76
C LEU A 39 9.46 -15.12 -2.60
N SER A 40 9.76 -15.25 -3.89
CA SER A 40 9.97 -14.12 -4.79
C SER A 40 8.67 -13.52 -5.33
N SER A 41 7.58 -14.28 -5.36
CA SER A 41 6.34 -13.91 -6.06
C SER A 41 5.21 -13.47 -5.12
N GLU A 42 5.16 -13.98 -3.89
CA GLU A 42 4.08 -13.65 -2.94
C GLU A 42 4.27 -12.25 -2.34
N ARG A 43 3.18 -11.50 -2.27
CA ARG A 43 3.16 -10.12 -1.76
C ARG A 43 2.22 -9.93 -0.57
N ASP A 44 1.38 -10.91 -0.30
CA ASP A 44 0.54 -10.94 0.89
C ASP A 44 1.29 -11.59 2.04
N LEU A 45 1.45 -10.87 3.16
CA LEU A 45 2.23 -11.36 4.29
C LEU A 45 1.65 -12.64 4.88
N ASN A 46 0.34 -12.74 5.04
CA ASN A 46 -0.28 -13.91 5.67
C ASN A 46 -0.11 -15.16 4.80
N ARG A 47 -0.37 -15.04 3.50
CA ARG A 47 -0.13 -16.12 2.54
C ARG A 47 1.33 -16.54 2.47
N LEU A 48 2.23 -15.55 2.51
CA LEU A 48 3.66 -15.82 2.55
C LEU A 48 4.06 -16.66 3.76
N LEU A 49 3.57 -16.30 4.96
CA LEU A 49 3.85 -17.05 6.19
C LEU A 49 3.29 -18.46 6.16
N GLU A 50 2.06 -18.64 5.63
CA GLU A 50 1.44 -19.95 5.43
C GLU A 50 2.27 -20.85 4.51
N GLN A 51 2.67 -20.30 3.37
CA GLN A 51 3.46 -21.02 2.39
C GLN A 51 4.84 -21.39 2.93
N ILE A 52 5.51 -20.46 3.63
CA ILE A 52 6.79 -20.74 4.28
C ILE A 52 6.65 -21.92 5.24
N LEU A 53 5.70 -21.84 6.19
CA LEU A 53 5.54 -22.89 7.20
C LEU A 53 5.20 -24.23 6.56
N SER A 54 4.27 -24.27 5.62
CA SER A 54 3.88 -25.50 4.93
C SER A 54 5.04 -26.13 4.17
N CYS A 55 5.78 -25.34 3.39
CA CYS A 55 6.92 -25.83 2.62
C CYS A 55 8.07 -26.33 3.51
N VAL A 56 8.39 -25.63 4.60
CA VAL A 56 9.47 -26.07 5.49
C VAL A 56 9.09 -27.31 6.30
N MET A 57 7.81 -27.44 6.70
CA MET A 57 7.33 -28.67 7.35
C MET A 57 7.39 -29.87 6.41
N GLU A 58 6.99 -29.72 5.15
CA GLU A 58 7.10 -30.79 4.14
C GLU A 58 8.55 -31.16 3.85
N LEU A 59 9.45 -30.17 3.73
CA LEU A 59 10.87 -30.40 3.49
C LEU A 59 11.57 -31.07 4.65
N ALA A 60 11.23 -30.66 5.88
CA ALA A 60 11.80 -31.21 7.13
C ALA A 60 11.16 -32.52 7.53
N HIS A 61 10.09 -32.97 6.85
CA HIS A 61 9.29 -34.14 7.25
C HIS A 61 8.96 -34.09 8.73
N CYS A 62 8.28 -33.04 9.22
CA CYS A 62 7.98 -32.87 10.64
C CYS A 62 6.47 -32.73 10.91
N ASP A 63 6.05 -33.09 12.12
CA ASP A 63 4.65 -33.15 12.52
C ASP A 63 4.05 -31.78 12.87
N GLY A 64 4.87 -30.79 13.26
CA GLY A 64 4.38 -29.48 13.59
C GLY A 64 5.40 -28.37 13.39
N GLY A 65 4.87 -27.17 13.24
CA GLY A 65 5.68 -25.96 13.08
C GLY A 65 4.97 -24.71 13.56
N THR A 66 5.77 -23.74 13.95
CA THR A 66 5.32 -22.41 14.37
C THR A 66 6.24 -21.35 13.82
N LEU A 67 5.67 -20.30 13.26
CA LEU A 67 6.41 -19.13 12.82
C LEU A 67 6.07 -17.95 13.72
N TYR A 68 7.10 -17.36 14.29
CA TYR A 68 7.03 -16.17 15.12
C TYR A 68 7.59 -14.98 14.38
N LEU A 69 6.99 -13.81 14.55
CA LEU A 69 7.58 -12.54 14.13
C LEU A 69 7.87 -11.66 15.34
N LEU A 70 9.02 -11.01 15.28
CA LEU A 70 9.40 -10.04 16.29
C LEU A 70 8.63 -8.72 16.07
N ASP A 71 8.03 -8.23 17.16
CA ASP A 71 7.42 -6.91 17.24
C ASP A 71 7.77 -6.29 18.60
N GLY A 72 8.54 -5.19 18.55
CA GLY A 72 9.13 -4.60 19.74
C GLY A 72 10.07 -5.57 20.45
N ASP A 73 9.76 -5.91 21.67
CA ASP A 73 10.53 -6.82 22.55
C ASP A 73 9.89 -8.20 22.73
N LYS A 74 8.97 -8.57 21.81
CA LYS A 74 8.19 -9.83 21.92
C LYS A 74 8.11 -10.58 20.61
N LEU A 75 8.17 -11.90 20.70
CA LEU A 75 7.87 -12.81 19.60
C LEU A 75 6.37 -13.13 19.61
N HIS A 76 5.69 -12.71 18.56
CA HIS A 76 4.28 -12.96 18.35
C HIS A 76 4.08 -14.21 17.50
N PHE A 77 3.22 -15.11 17.95
CA PHE A 77 2.76 -16.25 17.15
C PHE A 77 2.01 -15.72 15.94
N LYS A 78 2.45 -16.04 14.73
CA LYS A 78 1.80 -15.63 13.50
C LYS A 78 1.08 -16.78 12.82
N ILE A 79 1.68 -17.96 12.84
CA ILE A 79 1.07 -19.16 12.29
C ILE A 79 1.58 -20.40 13.03
N MET A 80 0.69 -21.31 13.30
CA MET A 80 0.96 -22.60 13.94
C MET A 80 0.23 -23.71 13.19
N ARG A 81 0.92 -24.80 12.95
CA ARG A 81 0.35 -26.02 12.38
C ARG A 81 0.84 -27.23 13.14
N ASN A 82 -0.07 -28.16 13.43
CA ASN A 82 0.26 -29.48 13.96
C ASN A 82 -0.63 -30.51 13.29
N ASP A 83 -0.03 -31.45 12.58
CA ASP A 83 -0.75 -32.41 11.75
C ASP A 83 -1.37 -33.53 12.59
N THR A 84 -0.72 -33.98 13.67
CA THR A 84 -1.30 -34.95 14.61
C THR A 84 -2.50 -34.38 15.36
N LEU A 85 -2.41 -33.16 15.87
CA LEU A 85 -3.52 -32.49 16.56
C LEU A 85 -4.58 -31.96 15.59
N LYS A 86 -4.29 -31.92 14.29
CA LYS A 86 -5.12 -31.30 13.24
C LYS A 86 -5.46 -29.85 13.56
N THR A 87 -4.51 -29.14 14.15
CA THR A 87 -4.64 -27.72 14.48
C THR A 87 -3.92 -26.88 13.44
N TYR A 88 -4.58 -25.80 13.05
CA TYR A 88 -4.05 -24.78 12.17
C TYR A 88 -4.58 -23.43 12.65
N ASP A 89 -3.70 -22.62 13.22
CA ASP A 89 -4.02 -21.30 13.74
C ASP A 89 -3.16 -20.25 13.05
N GLY A 90 -3.73 -19.13 12.64
CA GLY A 90 -3.06 -18.06 11.88
C GLY A 90 -3.48 -18.07 10.41
N GLY A 91 -2.77 -17.35 9.56
CA GLY A 91 -3.17 -17.13 8.17
C GLY A 91 -4.35 -16.19 8.09
N ASP A 92 -5.14 -16.20 7.07
CA ASP A 92 -6.35 -15.37 6.81
C ASP A 92 -6.61 -14.15 7.75
N GLY A 93 -5.55 -13.62 8.39
CA GLY A 93 -5.58 -12.43 9.24
C GLY A 93 -5.97 -12.66 10.71
N GLN A 94 -6.07 -13.91 11.18
CA GLN A 94 -6.29 -14.20 12.60
C GLN A 94 -5.02 -14.79 13.22
N ASP A 95 -4.28 -13.96 13.97
CA ASP A 95 -3.14 -14.45 14.75
C ASP A 95 -3.59 -15.47 15.81
N PRO A 96 -2.76 -16.49 16.10
CA PRO A 96 -3.03 -17.44 17.18
C PRO A 96 -3.28 -16.71 18.51
N LYS A 97 -4.29 -17.16 19.26
CA LYS A 97 -4.69 -16.54 20.55
C LYS A 97 -3.77 -16.95 21.70
N LEU A 98 -2.46 -16.95 21.46
CA LEU A 98 -1.45 -17.25 22.46
C LEU A 98 -0.74 -15.97 22.91
N PRO A 99 -0.38 -15.85 24.21
CA PRO A 99 0.36 -14.70 24.68
C PRO A 99 1.73 -14.64 24.01
N PRO A 100 2.18 -13.46 23.57
CA PRO A 100 3.48 -13.33 22.95
C PRO A 100 4.62 -13.67 23.90
N VAL A 101 5.70 -14.23 23.36
CA VAL A 101 6.88 -14.64 24.12
C VAL A 101 7.81 -13.44 24.27
N PRO A 102 8.17 -13.02 25.50
CA PRO A 102 9.16 -11.98 25.71
C PRO A 102 10.53 -12.37 25.12
N LEU A 103 11.24 -11.40 24.54
CA LEU A 103 12.58 -11.61 24.01
C LEU A 103 13.58 -11.67 25.17
N ALA A 104 13.63 -12.83 25.82
CA ALA A 104 14.45 -13.10 27.01
C ALA A 104 15.10 -14.49 26.91
N ARG A 105 16.27 -14.65 27.52
CA ARG A 105 17.04 -15.89 27.48
C ARG A 105 16.34 -17.10 28.11
N GLY A 106 15.27 -16.90 28.84
CA GLY A 106 14.46 -17.97 29.44
C GLY A 106 13.51 -18.72 28.51
N ASN A 107 13.55 -18.45 27.21
CA ASN A 107 12.75 -19.16 26.20
C ASN A 107 13.65 -19.55 25.02
N VAL A 108 13.54 -20.79 24.57
CA VAL A 108 14.43 -21.35 23.54
C VAL A 108 14.30 -20.60 22.19
N CYS A 109 13.11 -20.15 21.80
CA CYS A 109 12.92 -19.38 20.58
C CYS A 109 13.56 -17.99 20.69
N ALA A 110 13.34 -17.30 21.81
CA ALA A 110 13.97 -16.02 22.07
C ALA A 110 15.50 -16.14 22.16
N LEU A 111 16.02 -17.19 22.78
CA LEU A 111 17.45 -17.47 22.88
C LEU A 111 18.08 -17.70 21.50
N ALA A 112 17.46 -18.52 20.66
CA ALA A 112 17.93 -18.75 19.29
C ALA A 112 18.06 -17.45 18.50
N LEU A 113 17.07 -16.55 18.64
CA LEU A 113 17.08 -15.25 17.95
C LEU A 113 18.16 -14.33 18.50
N LEU A 114 18.27 -14.18 19.82
CA LEU A 114 19.27 -13.32 20.48
C LEU A 114 20.71 -13.77 20.22
N GLU A 115 20.96 -15.08 20.13
CA GLU A 115 22.29 -15.62 19.87
C GLU A 115 22.56 -15.83 18.38
N ASN A 116 21.60 -15.56 17.53
CA ASN A 116 21.65 -15.82 16.08
C ASN A 116 22.19 -17.24 15.80
N ARG A 117 21.63 -18.21 16.49
CA ARG A 117 22.09 -19.59 16.44
C ARG A 117 20.91 -20.56 16.35
N THR A 118 20.98 -21.47 15.38
CA THR A 118 20.03 -22.58 15.28
C THR A 118 20.22 -23.51 16.47
N ILE A 119 19.12 -23.89 17.12
CA ILE A 119 19.08 -24.80 18.24
C ILE A 119 18.36 -26.07 17.80
N CYS A 120 19.09 -27.18 17.88
CA CYS A 120 18.56 -28.51 17.61
C CYS A 120 18.49 -29.30 18.91
N ILE A 121 17.31 -29.87 19.22
CA ILE A 121 17.05 -30.65 20.45
C ILE A 121 16.49 -32.01 20.04
N ASP A 122 17.25 -33.06 20.34
CA ASP A 122 16.87 -34.44 20.01
C ASP A 122 15.77 -34.99 20.90
N ASP A 123 15.78 -34.59 22.20
CA ASP A 123 14.74 -34.96 23.15
C ASP A 123 14.47 -33.83 24.15
N VAL A 124 13.30 -33.23 24.03
CA VAL A 124 12.84 -32.08 24.83
C VAL A 124 12.77 -32.44 26.32
N ARG A 125 12.46 -33.68 26.68
CA ARG A 125 12.31 -34.08 28.07
C ARG A 125 13.65 -34.46 28.76
N ASN A 126 14.64 -34.80 27.98
CA ASN A 126 15.98 -35.17 28.46
C ASN A 126 16.98 -33.99 28.32
N CYS A 127 16.65 -32.93 27.62
CA CYS A 127 17.47 -31.76 27.48
C CYS A 127 17.46 -30.91 28.75
N ARG A 128 18.66 -30.58 29.27
CA ARG A 128 18.84 -29.70 30.43
C ARG A 128 19.56 -28.41 30.12
N GLU A 129 19.92 -28.21 28.87
CA GLU A 129 20.67 -27.06 28.40
C GLU A 129 19.78 -25.80 28.24
N TYR A 130 18.51 -26.02 27.92
CA TYR A 130 17.54 -24.97 27.62
C TYR A 130 16.34 -25.03 28.55
N ASP A 131 15.71 -23.87 28.78
CA ASP A 131 14.39 -23.81 29.41
C ASP A 131 13.29 -24.19 28.39
N LEU A 132 12.78 -25.39 28.57
CA LEU A 132 11.74 -26.01 27.74
C LEU A 132 10.39 -26.10 28.46
N SER A 133 10.22 -25.32 29.52
CA SER A 133 8.96 -25.25 30.30
C SER A 133 7.76 -24.86 29.46
N GLY A 134 7.95 -23.98 28.46
CA GLY A 134 6.90 -23.56 27.54
C GLY A 134 6.34 -24.72 26.70
N PRO A 135 7.17 -25.40 25.89
CA PRO A 135 6.77 -26.60 25.14
C PRO A 135 6.16 -27.70 26.02
N ILE A 136 6.76 -27.99 27.19
CA ILE A 136 6.23 -29.00 28.09
C ILE A 136 4.83 -28.63 28.58
N ARG A 137 4.59 -27.38 28.95
CA ARG A 137 3.25 -26.90 29.35
C ARG A 137 2.24 -27.01 28.23
N TYR A 138 2.65 -26.69 26.99
CA TYR A 138 1.79 -26.87 25.84
C TYR A 138 1.42 -28.32 25.60
N ASP A 139 2.38 -29.25 25.74
CA ASP A 139 2.16 -30.69 25.68
C ASP A 139 1.13 -31.15 26.73
N GLU A 140 1.25 -30.66 27.98
CA GLU A 140 0.33 -31.00 29.07
C GLU A 140 -1.10 -30.49 28.81
N MET A 141 -1.24 -29.31 28.20
CA MET A 141 -2.54 -28.73 27.88
C MET A 141 -3.23 -29.42 26.71
N THR A 142 -2.47 -29.86 25.72
CA THR A 142 -3.00 -30.40 24.46
C THR A 142 -3.01 -31.94 24.40
N GLY A 143 -2.31 -32.61 25.33
CA GLY A 143 -2.08 -34.05 25.26
C GLY A 143 -1.06 -34.46 24.19
N TYR A 144 -0.40 -33.50 23.57
CA TYR A 144 0.67 -33.75 22.59
C TYR A 144 1.98 -34.15 23.27
N ARG A 145 2.91 -34.72 22.52
CA ARG A 145 4.24 -35.05 23.01
C ARG A 145 5.32 -34.57 22.07
N THR A 146 5.89 -33.43 22.37
CA THR A 146 7.08 -32.94 21.68
C THR A 146 8.31 -33.75 22.14
N LYS A 147 8.97 -34.40 21.18
CA LYS A 147 10.21 -35.14 21.40
C LYS A 147 11.40 -34.37 20.82
N SER A 148 11.43 -34.15 19.52
CA SER A 148 12.49 -33.39 18.87
C SER A 148 12.04 -31.98 18.49
N MET A 149 12.98 -31.03 18.49
CA MET A 149 12.70 -29.64 18.17
C MET A 149 13.89 -29.04 17.42
N LEU A 150 13.56 -28.25 16.40
CA LEU A 150 14.50 -27.41 15.67
C LEU A 150 14.01 -25.96 15.70
N VAL A 151 14.86 -25.04 16.14
CA VAL A 151 14.57 -23.62 16.24
C VAL A 151 15.57 -22.86 15.40
N VAL A 152 15.07 -22.21 14.36
CA VAL A 152 15.89 -21.49 13.37
C VAL A 152 15.58 -19.99 13.47
N PRO A 153 16.57 -19.16 13.82
CA PRO A 153 16.38 -17.72 13.84
C PRO A 153 16.29 -17.15 12.44
N MET A 154 15.47 -16.12 12.28
CA MET A 154 15.28 -15.39 11.02
C MET A 154 15.87 -13.99 11.14
N HIS A 155 16.97 -13.75 10.44
CA HIS A 155 17.65 -12.46 10.36
C HIS A 155 17.74 -11.99 8.91
N ASN A 156 17.66 -10.69 8.72
CA ASN A 156 17.90 -10.11 7.42
C ASN A 156 19.41 -9.97 7.11
N ARG A 157 19.76 -9.46 5.92
CA ARG A 157 21.16 -9.25 5.50
C ARG A 157 21.95 -8.29 6.39
N LYS A 158 21.27 -7.45 7.17
CA LYS A 158 21.90 -6.50 8.09
C LYS A 158 22.11 -7.08 9.49
N GLY A 159 21.63 -8.33 9.72
CA GLY A 159 21.62 -8.95 11.03
C GLY A 159 20.49 -8.49 11.94
N GLU A 160 19.47 -7.79 11.39
CA GLU A 160 18.30 -7.39 12.16
C GLU A 160 17.39 -8.60 12.39
N GLU A 161 16.89 -8.72 13.60
CA GLU A 161 16.02 -9.81 14.06
C GLU A 161 14.63 -9.65 13.45
N ILE A 162 14.16 -10.67 12.73
CA ILE A 162 12.84 -10.65 12.06
C ILE A 162 11.85 -11.58 12.77
N GLY A 163 12.32 -12.74 13.21
CA GLY A 163 11.47 -13.75 13.85
C GLY A 163 12.16 -15.07 14.05
N VAL A 164 11.37 -16.10 14.28
CA VAL A 164 11.84 -17.46 14.55
C VAL A 164 10.94 -18.46 13.85
N LEU A 165 11.55 -19.46 13.24
CA LEU A 165 10.89 -20.68 12.77
C LEU A 165 11.17 -21.81 13.77
N GLN A 166 10.13 -22.40 14.32
CA GLN A 166 10.20 -23.56 15.22
C GLN A 166 9.52 -24.76 14.55
N LEU A 167 10.23 -25.88 14.45
CA LEU A 167 9.72 -27.14 13.97
C LEU A 167 9.79 -28.17 15.07
N ILE A 168 8.81 -29.07 15.14
CA ILE A 168 8.72 -30.10 16.19
C ILE A 168 8.45 -31.47 15.58
N ASN A 169 9.04 -32.48 16.17
CA ASN A 169 8.87 -33.89 15.84
C ASN A 169 9.18 -34.21 14.37
N ALA A 170 10.47 -34.27 14.03
CA ALA A 170 10.90 -34.81 12.74
C ALA A 170 10.44 -36.28 12.64
N LEU A 171 10.03 -36.70 11.44
CA LEU A 171 9.51 -38.04 11.15
C LEU A 171 10.48 -38.77 10.22
N ASP A 172 10.74 -40.04 10.54
CA ASP A 172 11.46 -40.96 9.67
C ASP A 172 10.57 -41.49 8.52
N GLY A 173 11.13 -42.28 7.61
CA GLY A 173 10.39 -42.87 6.49
C GLY A 173 9.26 -43.83 6.89
N GLU A 174 9.19 -44.25 8.14
CA GLU A 174 8.13 -45.09 8.73
C GLU A 174 7.09 -44.26 9.50
N GLY A 175 7.31 -42.93 9.63
CA GLY A 175 6.45 -42.02 10.37
C GLY A 175 6.73 -41.97 11.89
N ASN A 176 7.84 -42.53 12.36
CA ASN A 176 8.22 -42.44 13.77
C ASN A 176 8.98 -41.15 14.04
N VAL A 177 8.78 -40.60 15.24
CA VAL A 177 9.47 -39.37 15.65
C VAL A 177 10.95 -39.61 15.84
N CYS A 178 11.80 -38.89 15.12
CA CYS A 178 13.26 -38.93 15.18
C CYS A 178 13.86 -37.52 15.46
N ALA A 179 15.18 -37.43 15.55
CA ALA A 179 15.90 -36.16 15.65
C ALA A 179 16.02 -35.48 14.28
N PHE A 180 16.11 -34.14 14.30
CA PHE A 180 16.40 -33.39 13.07
C PHE A 180 17.86 -33.60 12.61
N GLY A 181 18.06 -33.89 11.34
CA GLY A 181 19.40 -34.03 10.77
C GLY A 181 20.13 -32.67 10.65
N GLN A 182 21.45 -32.69 10.87
CA GLN A 182 22.26 -31.46 10.75
C GLN A 182 22.24 -30.85 9.34
N ASP A 183 22.23 -31.71 8.31
CA ASP A 183 22.15 -31.22 6.92
C ASP A 183 20.82 -30.50 6.66
N MET A 184 19.72 -31.01 7.23
CA MET A 184 18.42 -30.39 7.14
C MET A 184 18.40 -29.03 7.87
N ALA A 185 19.01 -28.93 9.04
CA ALA A 185 19.13 -27.67 9.78
C ALA A 185 19.82 -26.60 8.96
N LEU A 186 20.90 -26.90 8.24
CA LEU A 186 21.60 -25.95 7.36
C LEU A 186 20.73 -25.49 6.17
N VAL A 187 19.97 -26.39 5.59
CA VAL A 187 19.03 -26.03 4.51
C VAL A 187 17.95 -25.09 5.03
N LEU A 188 17.39 -25.39 6.20
CA LEU A 188 16.35 -24.57 6.81
C LEU A 188 16.87 -23.20 7.27
N GLU A 189 18.12 -23.09 7.71
CA GLU A 189 18.80 -21.80 7.96
C GLU A 189 18.83 -20.92 6.71
N SER A 190 19.18 -21.51 5.56
CA SER A 190 19.20 -20.79 4.29
C SER A 190 17.82 -20.30 3.88
N ILE A 191 16.79 -21.16 4.02
CA ILE A 191 15.40 -20.82 3.71
C ILE A 191 14.89 -19.74 4.68
N ALA A 192 15.17 -19.89 5.99
CA ALA A 192 14.77 -18.93 7.01
C ALA A 192 15.37 -17.54 6.77
N SER A 193 16.63 -17.48 6.33
CA SER A 193 17.28 -16.21 5.94
C SER A 193 16.61 -15.55 4.73
N GLN A 194 16.28 -16.33 3.70
CA GLN A 194 15.55 -15.82 2.53
C GLN A 194 14.13 -15.39 2.90
N ALA A 195 13.44 -16.17 3.72
CA ALA A 195 12.12 -15.85 4.25
C ALA A 195 12.13 -14.53 5.04
N ALA A 196 13.13 -14.33 5.92
CA ALA A 196 13.30 -13.11 6.69
C ALA A 196 13.41 -11.87 5.79
N ILE A 197 14.22 -11.94 4.72
CA ILE A 197 14.37 -10.86 3.75
C ILE A 197 13.04 -10.56 3.04
N THR A 198 12.34 -11.61 2.62
CA THR A 198 11.06 -11.46 1.90
C THR A 198 9.98 -10.89 2.80
N ILE A 199 9.84 -11.38 4.03
CA ILE A 199 8.91 -10.86 5.05
C ILE A 199 9.17 -9.37 5.30
N GLN A 200 10.45 -8.99 5.44
CA GLN A 200 10.81 -7.59 5.64
C GLN A 200 10.47 -6.72 4.43
N ASN A 201 10.72 -7.20 3.22
CA ASN A 201 10.36 -6.48 2.00
C ASN A 201 8.85 -6.27 1.87
N VAL A 202 8.04 -7.28 2.19
CA VAL A 202 6.57 -7.15 2.20
C VAL A 202 6.14 -6.13 3.25
N ARG A 203 6.68 -6.17 4.47
CA ARG A 203 6.41 -5.16 5.51
C ARG A 203 6.77 -3.74 5.06
N TYR A 204 7.96 -3.54 4.48
CA TYR A 204 8.35 -2.22 3.96
C TYR A 204 7.43 -1.71 2.86
N MET A 205 6.99 -2.59 1.96
CA MET A 205 6.03 -2.21 0.91
C MET A 205 4.69 -1.77 1.50
N GLU A 206 4.21 -2.43 2.54
CA GLU A 206 2.98 -2.05 3.27
C GLU A 206 3.15 -0.70 3.99
N GLU A 207 4.28 -0.47 4.65
CA GLU A 207 4.61 0.80 5.29
C GLU A 207 4.68 1.94 4.27
N ILE A 208 5.37 1.74 3.14
CA ILE A 208 5.47 2.72 2.05
C ILE A 208 4.09 3.06 1.51
N LYS A 209 3.23 2.06 1.27
CA LYS A 209 1.84 2.28 0.84
C LYS A 209 1.07 3.10 1.89
N GLY A 210 1.22 2.78 3.17
CA GLY A 210 0.59 3.51 4.27
C GLY A 210 1.03 4.97 4.34
N LEU A 211 2.33 5.22 4.24
CA LEU A 211 2.89 6.58 4.20
C LEU A 211 2.41 7.36 2.98
N PHE A 212 2.37 6.73 1.81
CA PHE A 212 1.87 7.37 0.58
C PHE A 212 0.39 7.73 0.70
N ARG A 213 -0.46 6.82 1.23
CA ARG A 213 -1.88 7.12 1.51
C ARG A 213 -2.01 8.31 2.46
N SER A 214 -1.26 8.31 3.55
CA SER A 214 -1.28 9.42 4.53
C SER A 214 -0.86 10.75 3.90
N PHE A 215 0.19 10.74 3.08
CA PHE A 215 0.63 11.92 2.34
C PHE A 215 -0.45 12.47 1.41
N VAL A 216 -1.08 11.60 0.61
CA VAL A 216 -2.16 11.99 -0.29
C VAL A 216 -3.35 12.58 0.48
N MET A 217 -3.74 11.97 1.61
CA MET A 217 -4.83 12.46 2.46
C MET A 217 -4.52 13.85 3.04
N VAL A 218 -3.29 14.08 3.50
CA VAL A 218 -2.86 15.40 4.02
C VAL A 218 -2.86 16.44 2.91
N MET A 219 -2.33 16.11 1.73
CA MET A 219 -2.32 16.99 0.56
C MET A 219 -3.73 17.37 0.13
N SER A 220 -4.63 16.39 -0.01
CA SER A 220 -6.04 16.63 -0.36
C SER A 220 -6.73 17.53 0.67
N SER A 221 -6.49 17.29 1.96
CA SER A 221 -7.04 18.13 3.03
C SER A 221 -6.52 19.58 2.97
N ALA A 222 -5.25 19.77 2.58
CA ALA A 222 -4.67 21.10 2.39
C ALA A 222 -5.29 21.81 1.18
N ILE A 223 -5.58 21.06 0.09
CA ILE A 223 -6.25 21.59 -1.10
C ILE A 223 -7.70 22.00 -0.77
N ASP A 224 -8.44 21.14 -0.06
CA ASP A 224 -9.81 21.43 0.35
C ASP A 224 -9.91 22.71 1.20
N LYS A 225 -8.91 22.99 2.04
CA LYS A 225 -8.86 24.22 2.85
C LYS A 225 -8.54 25.49 2.09
N ARG A 226 -8.05 25.40 0.83
CA ARG A 226 -7.82 26.58 -0.02
C ARG A 226 -9.11 27.27 -0.42
N THR A 227 -10.24 26.56 -0.39
CA THR A 227 -11.56 27.13 -0.72
C THR A 227 -12.47 27.02 0.49
N PRO A 228 -13.22 28.09 0.86
CA PRO A 228 -14.07 28.11 2.05
C PRO A 228 -15.23 27.13 1.99
N TYR A 229 -15.51 26.54 0.83
CA TYR A 229 -16.69 25.70 0.58
C TYR A 229 -16.39 24.19 0.59
N ASN A 230 -15.12 23.77 0.61
CA ASN A 230 -14.73 22.37 0.35
C ASN A 230 -14.03 21.66 1.52
N GLY A 231 -14.12 22.18 2.76
CA GLY A 231 -13.31 21.70 3.89
C GLY A 231 -13.39 20.20 4.24
N SER A 232 -14.35 19.45 3.67
CA SER A 232 -14.48 17.99 3.84
C SER A 232 -14.94 17.28 2.56
N HIS A 233 -14.91 17.97 1.42
CA HIS A 233 -15.43 17.46 0.15
C HIS A 233 -14.76 16.16 -0.27
N THR A 234 -13.43 16.15 -0.36
CA THR A 234 -12.65 14.99 -0.80
C THR A 234 -12.83 13.79 0.13
N ARG A 235 -12.94 14.02 1.45
CA ARG A 235 -13.20 12.95 2.43
C ARG A 235 -14.56 12.29 2.19
N HIS A 236 -15.62 13.08 2.03
CA HIS A 236 -16.96 12.55 1.76
C HIS A 236 -17.00 11.81 0.42
N MET A 237 -16.32 12.34 -0.61
CA MET A 237 -16.22 11.67 -1.91
C MET A 237 -15.53 10.31 -1.78
N ALA A 238 -14.47 10.20 -0.99
CA ALA A 238 -13.77 8.94 -0.76
C ALA A 238 -14.65 7.94 0.03
N GLU A 239 -15.40 8.41 1.05
CA GLU A 239 -16.35 7.58 1.79
C GLU A 239 -17.47 7.06 0.89
N TYR A 240 -18.08 7.91 0.07
CA TYR A 240 -19.11 7.51 -0.89
C TYR A 240 -18.55 6.56 -1.95
N GLY A 241 -17.36 6.86 -2.46
CA GLY A 241 -16.67 5.99 -3.41
C GLY A 241 -16.41 4.59 -2.85
N SER A 242 -15.95 4.50 -1.61
CA SER A 242 -15.75 3.20 -0.94
C SER A 242 -17.05 2.42 -0.82
N ARG A 243 -18.12 3.05 -0.31
CA ARG A 243 -19.44 2.42 -0.18
C ARG A 243 -20.02 2.00 -1.53
N PHE A 244 -19.77 2.79 -2.57
CA PHE A 244 -20.22 2.49 -3.93
C PHE A 244 -19.53 1.25 -4.49
N ILE A 245 -18.20 1.12 -4.33
CA ILE A 245 -17.47 -0.09 -4.73
C ILE A 245 -17.95 -1.31 -3.94
N ASP A 246 -18.16 -1.20 -2.62
CA ASP A 246 -18.68 -2.29 -1.80
C ASP A 246 -20.07 -2.74 -2.25
N TYR A 247 -20.93 -1.80 -2.61
CA TYR A 247 -22.24 -2.10 -3.20
C TYR A 247 -22.13 -2.82 -4.55
N LEU A 248 -21.22 -2.37 -5.42
CA LEU A 248 -20.98 -3.03 -6.72
C LEU A 248 -20.43 -4.45 -6.53
N ASN A 249 -19.54 -4.67 -5.56
CA ASN A 249 -19.04 -6.00 -5.22
C ASN A 249 -20.16 -6.92 -4.69
N CYS A 250 -21.05 -6.39 -3.87
CA CYS A 250 -22.23 -7.14 -3.40
C CYS A 250 -23.16 -7.51 -4.56
N LEU A 251 -23.36 -6.61 -5.53
CA LEU A 251 -24.15 -6.91 -6.75
C LEU A 251 -23.47 -7.96 -7.62
N ALA A 252 -22.14 -7.85 -7.81
CA ALA A 252 -21.38 -8.81 -8.60
C ALA A 252 -21.48 -10.22 -8.02
N GLN A 253 -21.42 -10.37 -6.69
CA GLN A 253 -21.62 -11.65 -6.01
C GLN A 253 -23.03 -12.23 -6.21
N LYS A 254 -24.07 -11.37 -6.26
CA LYS A 254 -25.45 -11.80 -6.45
C LYS A 254 -25.80 -12.15 -7.90
N ASP A 255 -25.26 -11.39 -8.85
CA ASP A 255 -25.60 -11.50 -10.28
C ASP A 255 -24.71 -12.52 -11.01
N GLY A 256 -23.51 -12.80 -10.52
CA GLY A 256 -22.54 -13.72 -11.12
C GLY A 256 -22.06 -13.36 -12.52
N ARG A 257 -22.48 -12.19 -13.05
CA ARG A 257 -22.17 -11.71 -14.40
C ARG A 257 -20.98 -10.75 -14.47
N ARG A 258 -20.56 -10.23 -13.34
CA ARG A 258 -19.49 -9.23 -13.22
C ARG A 258 -18.46 -9.74 -12.24
N GLU A 259 -17.20 -9.49 -12.56
CA GLU A 259 -16.12 -9.71 -11.59
C GLU A 259 -16.16 -8.60 -10.52
N PRO A 260 -16.02 -8.95 -9.24
CA PRO A 260 -15.92 -7.96 -8.19
C PRO A 260 -14.61 -7.18 -8.31
N PHE A 261 -14.62 -5.93 -7.87
CA PHE A 261 -13.37 -5.16 -7.74
C PHE A 261 -12.45 -5.85 -6.74
N SER A 262 -11.23 -6.13 -7.16
CA SER A 262 -10.21 -6.63 -6.24
C SER A 262 -9.85 -5.55 -5.19
N PRO A 263 -9.28 -5.93 -4.05
CA PRO A 263 -8.79 -4.96 -3.06
C PRO A 263 -7.82 -3.93 -3.66
N ILE A 264 -6.98 -4.36 -4.61
CA ILE A 264 -6.03 -3.49 -5.32
C ILE A 264 -6.79 -2.45 -6.16
N HIS A 265 -7.73 -2.88 -6.97
CA HIS A 265 -8.52 -1.96 -7.80
C HIS A 265 -9.38 -1.00 -6.98
N LYS A 266 -9.90 -1.45 -5.82
CA LYS A 266 -10.59 -0.56 -4.87
C LYS A 266 -9.66 0.51 -4.33
N ASP A 267 -8.44 0.15 -3.94
CA ASP A 267 -7.43 1.10 -3.47
C ASP A 267 -7.03 2.11 -4.55
N GLU A 268 -6.81 1.67 -5.78
CA GLU A 268 -6.49 2.54 -6.91
C GLU A 268 -7.62 3.53 -7.19
N PHE A 269 -8.86 3.06 -7.17
CA PHE A 269 -10.03 3.92 -7.31
C PHE A 269 -10.12 4.96 -6.21
N LEU A 270 -9.99 4.57 -4.94
CA LEU A 270 -10.02 5.50 -3.82
C LEU A 270 -8.87 6.51 -3.88
N MET A 271 -7.69 6.10 -4.31
CA MET A 271 -6.56 7.00 -4.50
C MET A 271 -6.85 8.03 -5.60
N SER A 272 -7.50 7.62 -6.71
CA SER A 272 -7.90 8.55 -7.76
C SER A 272 -8.94 9.58 -7.26
N VAL A 273 -9.86 9.14 -6.39
CA VAL A 273 -10.83 10.04 -5.74
C VAL A 273 -10.13 11.04 -4.82
N TRP A 274 -9.14 10.61 -4.03
CA TRP A 274 -8.36 11.53 -3.19
C TRP A 274 -7.58 12.56 -4.01
N LEU A 275 -7.14 12.23 -5.21
CA LEU A 275 -6.30 13.07 -6.08
C LEU A 275 -7.09 13.88 -7.12
N HIS A 276 -8.41 13.69 -7.25
CA HIS A 276 -9.20 14.29 -8.33
C HIS A 276 -9.09 15.81 -8.42
N ASP A 277 -8.88 16.46 -7.30
CA ASP A 277 -8.79 17.92 -7.15
C ASP A 277 -7.36 18.47 -7.11
N ILE A 278 -6.33 17.63 -7.35
CA ILE A 278 -4.92 18.05 -7.23
C ILE A 278 -4.55 19.22 -8.13
N GLY A 279 -5.26 19.38 -9.27
CA GLY A 279 -5.10 20.53 -10.18
C GLY A 279 -5.41 21.88 -9.55
N LYS A 280 -6.17 21.93 -8.46
CA LYS A 280 -6.42 23.16 -7.71
C LYS A 280 -5.16 23.78 -7.09
N LEU A 281 -4.07 23.01 -6.93
CA LEU A 281 -2.78 23.54 -6.45
C LEU A 281 -2.19 24.59 -7.38
N VAL A 282 -2.33 24.41 -8.69
CA VAL A 282 -1.76 25.30 -9.73
C VAL A 282 -2.76 26.37 -10.19
N THR A 283 -4.02 26.24 -9.84
CA THR A 283 -5.04 27.22 -10.20
C THR A 283 -4.98 28.41 -9.24
N PRO A 284 -4.85 29.66 -9.73
CA PRO A 284 -4.86 30.86 -8.90
C PRO A 284 -6.15 30.97 -8.07
N LEU A 285 -6.04 31.40 -6.81
CA LEU A 285 -7.19 31.53 -5.91
C LEU A 285 -8.27 32.48 -6.45
N GLU A 286 -7.85 33.54 -7.15
CA GLU A 286 -8.76 34.47 -7.79
C GLU A 286 -9.66 33.80 -8.83
N VAL A 287 -9.11 32.83 -9.58
CA VAL A 287 -9.88 32.06 -10.57
C VAL A 287 -10.79 31.02 -9.88
N MET A 288 -10.29 30.36 -8.82
CA MET A 288 -11.06 29.35 -8.10
C MET A 288 -12.25 29.94 -7.32
N ASN A 289 -12.08 31.13 -6.72
CA ASN A 289 -13.07 31.76 -5.86
C ASN A 289 -13.91 32.81 -6.60
N LYS A 290 -13.73 32.98 -7.91
CA LYS A 290 -14.53 33.97 -8.66
C LYS A 290 -16.00 33.56 -8.68
N VAL A 291 -16.84 34.51 -8.33
CA VAL A 291 -18.31 34.36 -8.33
C VAL A 291 -18.97 34.73 -9.64
N ALA A 292 -18.19 35.28 -10.58
CA ALA A 292 -18.63 35.72 -11.89
C ALA A 292 -17.56 35.40 -12.95
N ARG A 293 -17.88 35.54 -14.22
CA ARG A 293 -16.93 35.28 -15.33
C ARG A 293 -15.74 36.24 -15.36
N LEU A 294 -16.00 37.51 -15.12
CA LEU A 294 -14.96 38.52 -14.96
C LEU A 294 -14.48 38.56 -13.51
N LEU A 295 -13.19 38.71 -13.31
CA LEU A 295 -12.63 39.03 -11.99
C LEU A 295 -13.10 40.42 -11.56
N PRO A 296 -13.17 40.74 -10.24
CA PRO A 296 -13.59 42.07 -9.76
C PRO A 296 -12.83 43.22 -10.39
N ALA A 297 -11.50 43.09 -10.58
CA ALA A 297 -10.67 44.08 -11.24
C ALA A 297 -11.04 44.26 -12.73
N GLN A 298 -11.29 43.16 -13.44
CA GLN A 298 -11.72 43.22 -14.85
C GLN A 298 -13.12 43.84 -15.00
N GLN A 299 -14.03 43.52 -14.07
CA GLN A 299 -15.36 44.17 -14.06
C GLN A 299 -15.26 45.67 -13.83
N ALA A 300 -14.44 46.10 -12.87
CA ALA A 300 -14.22 47.52 -12.59
C ALA A 300 -13.59 48.26 -13.80
N GLU A 301 -12.59 47.64 -14.42
CA GLU A 301 -11.95 48.19 -15.64
C GLU A 301 -12.94 48.30 -16.78
N PHE A 302 -13.76 47.27 -17.00
CA PHE A 302 -14.80 47.30 -18.04
C PHE A 302 -15.81 48.44 -17.80
N THR A 303 -16.34 48.56 -16.57
CA THR A 303 -17.28 49.64 -16.22
C THR A 303 -16.67 51.02 -16.41
N HIS A 304 -15.41 51.21 -15.99
CA HIS A 304 -14.69 52.46 -16.20
C HIS A 304 -14.50 52.76 -17.69
N ARG A 305 -14.15 51.80 -18.53
CA ARG A 305 -14.05 51.97 -19.97
C ARG A 305 -15.39 52.40 -20.60
N MET A 306 -16.51 51.83 -20.18
CA MET A 306 -17.84 52.23 -20.65
C MET A 306 -18.18 53.65 -20.24
N GLU A 307 -17.77 54.10 -19.05
CA GLU A 307 -17.91 55.48 -18.60
C GLU A 307 -17.08 56.46 -19.46
N VAL A 308 -15.80 56.09 -19.72
CA VAL A 308 -14.93 56.91 -20.60
C VAL A 308 -15.51 57.06 -21.98
N ILE A 309 -16.06 56.00 -22.58
CA ILE A 309 -16.72 56.06 -23.89
C ILE A 309 -17.91 57.06 -23.89
N ARG A 310 -18.75 57.00 -22.82
CA ARG A 310 -19.87 57.96 -22.69
C ARG A 310 -19.40 59.39 -22.58
N LEU A 311 -18.36 59.65 -21.76
CA LEU A 311 -17.79 61.02 -21.61
C LEU A 311 -17.14 61.50 -22.88
N GLN A 312 -16.43 60.64 -23.61
CA GLN A 312 -15.85 61.05 -24.94
C GLN A 312 -16.91 61.37 -25.93
N ALA A 313 -18.02 60.65 -26.04
CA ALA A 313 -19.15 60.97 -26.89
C ALA A 313 -19.81 62.32 -26.50
N GLU A 314 -19.93 62.58 -25.19
CA GLU A 314 -20.43 63.93 -24.76
C GLU A 314 -19.48 65.04 -25.13
N ILE A 315 -18.18 64.92 -24.95
CA ILE A 315 -17.17 65.92 -25.31
C ILE A 315 -17.17 66.13 -26.80
N ALA A 316 -17.17 65.06 -27.62
CA ALA A 316 -17.22 65.19 -29.09
C ALA A 316 -18.49 65.89 -29.57
N GLY A 317 -19.63 65.61 -28.94
CA GLY A 317 -20.87 66.37 -29.23
C GLY A 317 -20.84 67.85 -28.84
N LEU A 318 -20.23 68.21 -27.70
CA LEU A 318 -20.07 69.58 -27.26
C LEU A 318 -19.09 70.35 -28.15
N LYS A 319 -18.07 69.71 -28.70
CA LYS A 319 -17.12 70.26 -29.65
C LYS A 319 -17.71 70.40 -31.09
N GLY A 320 -18.85 69.79 -31.36
CA GLY A 320 -19.43 69.72 -32.67
C GLY A 320 -18.78 68.76 -33.64
N GLU A 321 -17.99 67.84 -33.15
CA GLU A 321 -17.28 66.79 -33.92
C GLU A 321 -18.24 65.70 -34.39
N ILE A 322 -19.33 65.45 -33.62
CA ILE A 322 -20.42 64.50 -33.96
C ILE A 322 -21.79 65.22 -33.82
N THR A 323 -22.81 64.67 -34.51
CA THR A 323 -24.18 65.20 -34.40
C THR A 323 -24.83 64.85 -33.08
N LYS A 324 -25.88 65.52 -32.69
CA LYS A 324 -26.63 65.23 -31.46
C LYS A 324 -27.20 63.80 -31.47
N GLU A 325 -27.73 63.38 -32.61
CA GLU A 325 -28.26 61.99 -32.78
C GLU A 325 -27.19 60.98 -32.66
N GLU A 326 -25.98 61.19 -33.19
CA GLU A 326 -24.84 60.28 -33.06
C GLU A 326 -24.34 60.18 -31.64
N ARG A 327 -24.24 61.33 -30.94
CA ARG A 327 -23.90 61.34 -29.52
C ARG A 327 -24.86 60.47 -28.67
N GLU A 328 -26.19 60.68 -28.83
CA GLU A 328 -27.21 59.94 -28.11
C GLU A 328 -27.19 58.45 -28.44
N ARG A 329 -26.88 58.13 -29.71
CA ARG A 329 -26.72 56.74 -30.16
C ARG A 329 -25.55 56.03 -29.43
N GLN A 330 -24.38 56.69 -29.42
CA GLN A 330 -23.18 56.10 -28.77
C GLN A 330 -23.35 55.93 -27.27
N ILE A 331 -23.93 56.95 -26.59
CA ILE A 331 -24.19 56.81 -25.13
C ILE A 331 -25.18 55.69 -24.85
N ARG A 332 -26.27 55.62 -25.60
CA ARG A 332 -27.26 54.50 -25.43
C ARG A 332 -26.63 53.14 -25.68
N ARG A 333 -25.81 53.04 -26.71
CA ARG A 333 -25.11 51.82 -27.05
C ARG A 333 -24.14 51.35 -25.95
N ALA A 334 -23.39 52.27 -25.36
CA ALA A 334 -22.52 51.98 -24.24
C ALA A 334 -23.30 51.39 -23.02
N TYR A 335 -24.48 51.95 -22.73
CA TYR A 335 -25.35 51.38 -21.68
C TYR A 335 -25.92 49.99 -22.03
N GLU A 336 -26.27 49.76 -23.30
CA GLU A 336 -26.74 48.44 -23.77
C GLU A 336 -25.65 47.37 -23.60
N VAL A 337 -24.40 47.71 -23.98
CA VAL A 337 -23.23 46.82 -23.82
C VAL A 337 -22.96 46.53 -22.34
N GLU A 338 -22.97 47.56 -21.49
CA GLU A 338 -22.75 47.42 -20.06
C GLU A 338 -23.84 46.52 -19.44
N LYS A 339 -25.10 46.71 -19.82
CA LYS A 339 -26.23 45.86 -19.38
C LYS A 339 -26.07 44.40 -19.83
N LEU A 340 -25.71 44.17 -21.09
CA LEU A 340 -25.54 42.83 -21.66
C LEU A 340 -24.39 42.09 -20.96
N VAL A 341 -23.22 42.74 -20.82
CA VAL A 341 -22.07 42.16 -20.10
C VAL A 341 -22.44 41.86 -18.64
N GLY A 342 -23.17 42.76 -17.97
CA GLY A 342 -23.66 42.51 -16.61
C GLY A 342 -24.57 41.28 -16.52
N GLN A 343 -25.45 41.08 -17.51
CA GLN A 343 -26.33 39.89 -17.58
C GLN A 343 -25.55 38.57 -17.78
N VAL A 344 -24.53 38.57 -18.64
CA VAL A 344 -23.76 37.38 -18.97
C VAL A 344 -22.60 37.13 -18.02
N ASN A 345 -22.22 38.13 -17.22
CA ASN A 345 -21.14 37.98 -16.22
C ASN A 345 -21.53 37.09 -15.03
N GLY A 346 -22.82 36.86 -14.82
CA GLY A 346 -23.33 36.00 -13.76
C GLY A 346 -23.04 34.51 -13.99
N THR A 347 -23.57 33.69 -13.10
CA THR A 347 -23.50 32.21 -13.20
C THR A 347 -24.50 31.67 -14.22
N GLY A 348 -24.21 30.52 -14.85
CA GLY A 348 -25.09 29.84 -15.78
C GLY A 348 -24.50 29.71 -17.19
N PHE A 349 -25.21 29.03 -18.09
CA PHE A 349 -24.78 28.89 -19.47
C PHE A 349 -25.03 30.18 -20.25
N ILE A 350 -24.07 30.57 -21.10
CA ILE A 350 -24.30 31.59 -22.13
C ILE A 350 -24.82 30.85 -23.35
N THR A 351 -25.94 31.33 -23.93
CA THR A 351 -26.42 30.79 -25.21
C THR A 351 -25.53 31.27 -26.35
N ASP A 352 -25.46 30.49 -27.43
CA ASP A 352 -24.65 30.83 -28.61
C ASP A 352 -25.07 32.14 -29.19
N GLU A 353 -26.36 32.50 -29.17
CA GLU A 353 -26.89 33.76 -29.60
C GLU A 353 -26.30 34.96 -28.83
N LYS A 354 -26.25 34.86 -27.49
CA LYS A 354 -25.64 35.90 -26.65
C LYS A 354 -24.12 35.98 -26.83
N LEU A 355 -23.47 34.86 -27.08
CA LEU A 355 -22.05 34.82 -27.35
C LEU A 355 -21.73 35.55 -28.67
N GLU A 356 -22.53 35.32 -29.71
CA GLU A 356 -22.40 35.98 -31.01
C GLU A 356 -22.72 37.48 -30.93
N GLU A 357 -23.72 37.83 -30.12
CA GLU A 357 -24.03 39.25 -29.84
C GLU A 357 -22.85 39.96 -29.16
N LEU A 358 -22.22 39.32 -28.15
CA LEU A 358 -21.02 39.85 -27.50
C LEU A 358 -19.83 40.00 -28.47
N ARG A 359 -19.61 39.06 -29.38
CA ARG A 359 -18.56 39.14 -30.41
C ARG A 359 -18.80 40.37 -31.32
N ARG A 360 -20.03 40.50 -31.83
CA ARG A 360 -20.40 41.64 -32.68
C ARG A 360 -20.21 43.00 -31.97
N LEU A 361 -20.55 43.06 -30.67
CA LEU A 361 -20.35 44.25 -29.86
C LEU A 361 -18.88 44.59 -29.61
N GLY A 362 -18.01 43.54 -29.51
CA GLY A 362 -16.56 43.71 -29.37
C GLY A 362 -15.84 44.21 -30.62
N GLU A 363 -16.48 44.13 -31.79
CA GLU A 363 -15.97 44.65 -33.06
C GLU A 363 -16.37 46.12 -33.32
N GLU A 364 -17.32 46.65 -32.53
CA GLU A 364 -17.75 48.03 -32.67
C GLU A 364 -16.66 49.03 -32.21
N THR A 365 -16.42 50.06 -33.03
CA THR A 365 -15.49 51.16 -32.70
C THR A 365 -16.26 52.36 -32.18
N TYR A 366 -15.75 52.98 -31.13
CA TYR A 366 -16.26 54.21 -30.56
C TYR A 366 -15.30 55.39 -30.92
N VAL A 367 -15.83 56.60 -31.01
CA VAL A 367 -14.97 57.77 -31.15
C VAL A 367 -14.10 57.89 -29.90
N GLY A 368 -12.79 57.88 -30.12
CA GLY A 368 -11.78 57.98 -29.07
C GLY A 368 -10.83 59.11 -29.31
#